data_f6e514c967a1f42291acb825c0ac1bac
#
_entry.id   f6e514c967a1f42291acb825c0ac1bac
#
_cell.length_a   1.000
_cell.length_b   1.000
_cell.length_c   1.000
_cell.angle_alpha   90.00
_cell.angle_beta   90.00
_cell.angle_gamma   90.00
#
_symmetry.space_group_name_H-M   'P 1'
#
loop_
_entity.id
_entity.type
_entity.pdbx_description
1 polymer ?
#
loop_
_entity_poly.entity_id
_entity_poly.type
_entity_poly.pdbx_seq_one_letter_code
_entity_poly.pdbx_strand_id
1 'polypeptide(L)'
;MNRLTLPDKGALYGDRFRVIVSTDIGGSDPDDFQSMVHYLLYSDMFDTEGLISSAWGAGRAGDILTVIDKYEQDYPNLKTYSDNYPTPDYLRSVTRQGEIDFAPYKGYRTGTPGSQLIVDCARKDDDRPLYILGWGLLEDIAQALHDAPDIVDKLRVHYIGGPNKKWGLNAYEYIVKNFPQLWIIEDNSSYRGWFNGGNMEKDLGNHSFVVEHAMKHGALGEFFGSLLDGVIKMGDTPTVAWLLRGIPEIPEQSSWGGRYEHTYNRPHRTYNRVTTLDDEVEIFEVIEFVFDGPQTDVDMDTPVFYLVVDEQEFEGFYCGDGKYKVRFMPKSCKEWSYVTKSDIEQLNGIKGQFVSVPEKAETRLDNGQHLTNWWTDILDPEYSEGPHKGAKTVNMWREEFLRSFEDRFNRCIKPCDDNSQK
;
A
#
# COMPACT_ATOMS: atom_id res chain seq x y z
N MET A 1 19.50 -26.17 9.87
CA MET A 1 19.31 -24.72 9.74
C MET A 1 18.81 -24.20 11.08
N ASN A 2 19.50 -23.26 11.70
CA ASN A 2 18.98 -22.58 12.88
C ASN A 2 17.73 -21.82 12.46
N ARG A 3 16.56 -22.15 13.02
CA ARG A 3 15.36 -21.32 12.86
C ARG A 3 15.69 -19.93 13.37
N LEU A 4 15.67 -18.94 12.49
CA LEU A 4 15.69 -17.54 12.89
C LEU A 4 14.44 -17.32 13.75
N THR A 5 14.63 -17.00 15.01
CA THR A 5 13.54 -16.59 15.90
C THR A 5 13.40 -15.09 15.79
N LEU A 6 12.26 -14.63 15.26
CA LEU A 6 11.92 -13.22 15.28
C LEU A 6 11.58 -12.78 16.70
N PRO A 7 12.07 -11.60 17.14
CA PRO A 7 11.70 -11.06 18.45
C PRO A 7 10.20 -10.78 18.51
N ASP A 8 9.63 -10.97 19.70
CA ASP A 8 8.27 -10.52 19.97
C ASP A 8 8.22 -9.00 20.03
N LYS A 9 7.19 -8.43 19.44
CA LYS A 9 6.87 -7.01 19.44
C LYS A 9 7.00 -6.35 20.82
N GLY A 10 6.48 -7.00 21.88
CA GLY A 10 6.52 -6.50 23.25
C GLY A 10 7.92 -6.33 23.86
N ALA A 11 8.96 -6.92 23.24
CA ALA A 11 10.33 -6.79 23.71
C ALA A 11 10.91 -5.38 23.50
N LEU A 12 10.35 -4.58 22.59
CA LEU A 12 10.89 -3.27 22.21
C LEU A 12 10.05 -2.07 22.66
N TYR A 13 8.72 -2.20 22.65
CA TYR A 13 7.84 -1.05 22.86
C TYR A 13 6.84 -1.23 24.01
N GLY A 14 6.69 -2.44 24.57
CA GLY A 14 5.76 -2.73 25.68
C GLY A 14 4.28 -2.44 25.39
N ASP A 15 4.01 -1.51 24.47
CA ASP A 15 2.70 -0.97 24.14
C ASP A 15 2.26 -1.37 22.72
N ARG A 16 0.98 -1.17 22.44
CA ARG A 16 0.42 -1.38 21.10
C ARG A 16 0.86 -0.27 20.16
N PHE A 17 1.02 -0.58 18.87
CA PHE A 17 1.30 0.43 17.86
C PHE A 17 0.05 1.26 17.56
N ARG A 18 0.23 2.56 17.37
CA ARG A 18 -0.80 3.48 16.86
C ARG A 18 -0.90 3.30 15.36
N VAL A 19 -2.07 2.94 14.85
CA VAL A 19 -2.23 2.54 13.45
C VAL A 19 -3.38 3.28 12.77
N ILE A 20 -3.11 3.77 11.57
CA ILE A 20 -4.12 4.15 10.58
C ILE A 20 -3.97 3.20 9.38
N VAL A 21 -5.08 2.62 8.90
CA VAL A 21 -5.15 1.93 7.62
C VAL A 21 -5.72 2.90 6.58
N SER A 22 -5.01 3.08 5.46
CA SER A 22 -5.47 3.85 4.29
C SER A 22 -5.57 2.88 3.11
N THR A 23 -6.78 2.60 2.63
CA THR A 23 -7.09 1.48 1.73
C THR A 23 -7.98 1.91 0.58
N ASP A 24 -7.75 1.38 -0.62
CA ASP A 24 -8.65 1.53 -1.77
C ASP A 24 -9.70 0.40 -1.86
N ILE A 25 -10.06 -0.16 -0.70
CA ILE A 25 -11.08 -1.20 -0.52
C ILE A 25 -12.36 -0.87 -1.30
N GLY A 26 -12.90 -1.86 -2.02
CA GLY A 26 -14.04 -1.66 -2.93
C GLY A 26 -13.65 -1.14 -4.32
N GLY A 27 -12.36 -0.97 -4.58
CA GLY A 27 -11.79 -0.65 -5.89
C GLY A 27 -11.87 -1.84 -6.87
N SER A 28 -10.89 -1.92 -7.77
CA SER A 28 -10.89 -2.95 -8.83
C SER A 28 -10.52 -4.35 -8.36
N ASP A 29 -9.87 -4.47 -7.20
CA ASP A 29 -9.35 -5.73 -6.65
C ASP A 29 -9.94 -5.97 -5.25
N PRO A 30 -10.58 -7.12 -4.98
CA PRO A 30 -11.21 -7.37 -3.68
C PRO A 30 -10.25 -7.88 -2.59
N ASP A 31 -8.95 -7.88 -2.79
CA ASP A 31 -7.99 -8.39 -1.80
C ASP A 31 -7.83 -7.50 -0.56
N ASP A 32 -8.11 -6.21 -0.66
CA ASP A 32 -8.25 -5.30 0.48
C ASP A 32 -9.30 -5.77 1.50
N PHE A 33 -10.42 -6.33 1.03
CA PHE A 33 -11.41 -6.91 1.95
C PHE A 33 -10.81 -8.06 2.76
N GLN A 34 -9.99 -8.93 2.14
CA GLN A 34 -9.32 -10.00 2.85
C GLN A 34 -8.29 -9.44 3.84
N SER A 35 -7.53 -8.43 3.44
CA SER A 35 -6.56 -7.74 4.30
C SER A 35 -7.22 -7.02 5.46
N MET A 36 -8.41 -6.45 5.27
CA MET A 36 -9.21 -5.81 6.34
C MET A 36 -9.74 -6.85 7.34
N VAL A 37 -10.20 -8.03 6.88
CA VAL A 37 -10.55 -9.14 7.77
C VAL A 37 -9.35 -9.53 8.62
N HIS A 38 -8.18 -9.70 8.01
CA HIS A 38 -6.95 -10.01 8.74
C HIS A 38 -6.63 -8.93 9.77
N TYR A 39 -6.65 -7.66 9.39
CA TYR A 39 -6.40 -6.54 10.31
C TYR A 39 -7.35 -6.56 11.51
N LEU A 40 -8.66 -6.72 11.28
CA LEU A 40 -9.67 -6.72 12.35
C LEU A 40 -9.52 -7.92 13.31
N LEU A 41 -9.09 -9.07 12.81
CA LEU A 41 -8.79 -10.24 13.64
C LEU A 41 -7.58 -10.03 14.57
N TYR A 42 -6.66 -9.13 14.21
CA TYR A 42 -5.51 -8.74 15.01
C TYR A 42 -5.65 -7.36 15.67
N SER A 43 -6.83 -6.74 15.62
CA SER A 43 -7.04 -5.38 16.09
C SER A 43 -6.80 -5.20 17.60
N ASP A 44 -6.84 -6.28 18.39
CA ASP A 44 -6.43 -6.28 19.80
C ASP A 44 -4.93 -6.01 20.01
N MET A 45 -4.13 -6.12 18.95
CA MET A 45 -2.69 -5.87 18.95
C MET A 45 -2.31 -4.43 18.64
N PHE A 46 -3.31 -3.56 18.30
CA PHE A 46 -3.10 -2.20 17.81
C PHE A 46 -3.97 -1.19 18.55
N ASP A 47 -3.49 0.06 18.63
CA ASP A 47 -4.34 1.21 18.89
C ASP A 47 -4.80 1.74 17.51
N THR A 48 -5.95 1.23 17.03
CA THR A 48 -6.54 1.65 15.76
C THR A 48 -7.01 3.09 15.86
N GLU A 49 -6.34 4.02 15.22
CA GLU A 49 -6.68 5.44 15.25
C GLU A 49 -7.47 5.91 14.03
N GLY A 50 -7.45 5.15 12.94
CA GLY A 50 -8.20 5.47 11.73
C GLY A 50 -8.30 4.32 10.75
N LEU A 51 -9.42 4.31 10.03
CA LEU A 51 -9.67 3.46 8.87
C LEU A 51 -10.14 4.41 7.76
N ILE A 52 -9.29 4.63 6.75
CA ILE A 52 -9.51 5.63 5.70
C ILE A 52 -9.72 4.92 4.37
N SER A 53 -10.82 5.24 3.67
CA SER A 53 -10.97 4.86 2.27
C SER A 53 -10.20 5.88 1.42
N SER A 54 -9.13 5.46 0.76
CA SER A 54 -8.30 6.30 -0.12
C SER A 54 -8.83 6.30 -1.55
N ALA A 55 -8.20 7.09 -2.44
CA ALA A 55 -8.60 7.20 -3.83
C ALA A 55 -8.44 5.86 -4.57
N TRP A 56 -9.48 5.42 -5.18
CA TRP A 56 -9.55 4.55 -6.36
C TRP A 56 -11.01 4.33 -6.77
N GLY A 57 -11.44 4.97 -7.84
CA GLY A 57 -12.69 4.65 -8.54
C GLY A 57 -13.92 4.51 -7.63
N ALA A 58 -14.43 3.29 -7.48
CA ALA A 58 -15.67 2.99 -6.77
C ALA A 58 -15.52 2.84 -5.26
N GLY A 59 -14.31 2.60 -4.73
CA GLY A 59 -14.07 2.36 -3.30
C GLY A 59 -14.56 3.49 -2.40
N ARG A 60 -15.19 3.14 -1.29
CA ARG A 60 -15.78 4.10 -0.34
C ARG A 60 -15.63 3.62 1.10
N ALA A 61 -15.75 4.54 2.03
CA ALA A 61 -15.77 4.22 3.46
C ALA A 61 -16.85 3.17 3.84
N GLY A 62 -17.96 3.10 3.07
CA GLY A 62 -18.98 2.07 3.22
C GLY A 62 -18.47 0.63 3.06
N ASP A 63 -17.42 0.44 2.26
CA ASP A 63 -16.82 -0.88 2.07
C ASP A 63 -16.07 -1.32 3.33
N ILE A 64 -15.39 -0.39 4.03
CA ILE A 64 -14.79 -0.64 5.36
C ILE A 64 -15.89 -1.03 6.35
N LEU A 65 -17.00 -0.28 6.37
CA LEU A 65 -18.14 -0.55 7.28
C LEU A 65 -18.72 -1.94 7.04
N THR A 66 -18.75 -2.42 5.79
CA THR A 66 -19.20 -3.79 5.47
C THR A 66 -18.38 -4.85 6.20
N VAL A 67 -17.05 -4.68 6.31
CA VAL A 67 -16.19 -5.63 7.05
C VAL A 67 -16.40 -5.48 8.56
N ILE A 68 -16.59 -4.25 9.05
CA ILE A 68 -16.90 -3.99 10.48
C ILE A 68 -18.22 -4.65 10.88
N ASP A 69 -19.23 -4.70 10.00
CA ASP A 69 -20.51 -5.39 10.25
C ASP A 69 -20.33 -6.91 10.39
N LYS A 70 -19.33 -7.51 9.74
CA LYS A 70 -18.95 -8.91 9.96
C LYS A 70 -18.20 -9.10 11.28
N TYR A 71 -17.28 -8.19 11.56
CA TYR A 71 -16.56 -8.16 12.84
C TYR A 71 -17.52 -8.05 14.04
N GLU A 72 -18.58 -7.22 13.95
CA GLU A 72 -19.56 -7.08 15.00
C GLU A 72 -20.27 -8.38 15.35
N GLN A 73 -20.52 -9.26 14.36
CA GLN A 73 -21.15 -10.55 14.60
C GLN A 73 -20.23 -11.49 15.37
N ASP A 74 -18.91 -11.42 15.16
CA ASP A 74 -17.91 -12.26 15.83
C ASP A 74 -17.36 -11.62 17.12
N TYR A 75 -17.57 -10.33 17.32
CA TYR A 75 -17.05 -9.56 18.47
C TYR A 75 -17.41 -10.16 19.83
N PRO A 76 -18.62 -10.72 20.08
CA PRO A 76 -18.93 -11.37 21.35
C PRO A 76 -17.97 -12.50 21.74
N ASN A 77 -17.42 -13.23 20.77
CA ASN A 77 -16.41 -14.26 21.00
C ASN A 77 -15.00 -13.63 21.11
N LEU A 78 -14.61 -12.77 20.18
CA LEU A 78 -13.29 -12.13 20.12
C LEU A 78 -12.92 -11.43 21.42
N LYS A 79 -13.82 -10.64 21.99
CA LYS A 79 -13.60 -9.89 23.24
C LYS A 79 -13.34 -10.79 24.46
N THR A 80 -13.69 -12.09 24.40
CA THR A 80 -13.39 -13.03 25.50
C THR A 80 -11.91 -13.41 25.57
N TYR A 81 -11.18 -13.22 24.46
CA TYR A 81 -9.74 -13.50 24.37
C TYR A 81 -8.88 -12.30 24.75
N SER A 82 -9.40 -11.08 24.57
CA SER A 82 -8.68 -9.86 24.92
C SER A 82 -9.63 -8.68 25.06
N ASP A 83 -9.51 -7.94 26.16
CA ASP A 83 -10.25 -6.69 26.38
C ASP A 83 -9.78 -5.57 25.43
N ASN A 84 -8.68 -5.78 24.72
CA ASN A 84 -8.11 -4.82 23.77
C ASN A 84 -8.79 -4.83 22.40
N TYR A 85 -9.66 -5.80 22.11
CA TYR A 85 -10.44 -5.75 20.87
C TYR A 85 -11.33 -4.48 20.86
N PRO A 86 -11.16 -3.57 19.88
CA PRO A 86 -11.97 -2.36 19.79
C PRO A 86 -13.44 -2.71 19.57
N THR A 87 -14.34 -1.93 20.16
CA THR A 87 -15.76 -2.13 19.89
C THR A 87 -16.10 -1.80 18.43
N PRO A 88 -17.10 -2.47 17.84
CA PRO A 88 -17.56 -2.13 16.47
C PRO A 88 -17.94 -0.65 16.32
N ASP A 89 -18.60 -0.06 17.33
CA ASP A 89 -18.96 1.35 17.33
C ASP A 89 -17.74 2.27 17.32
N TYR A 90 -16.68 1.90 18.05
CA TYR A 90 -15.43 2.63 18.02
C TYR A 90 -14.81 2.59 16.62
N LEU A 91 -14.72 1.40 15.99
CA LEU A 91 -14.19 1.25 14.64
C LEU A 91 -14.97 2.09 13.62
N ARG A 92 -16.30 2.10 13.71
CA ARG A 92 -17.14 2.97 12.88
C ARG A 92 -16.84 4.45 13.14
N SER A 93 -16.63 4.84 14.40
CA SER A 93 -16.34 6.23 14.78
C SER A 93 -15.01 6.76 14.25
N VAL A 94 -14.03 5.90 13.95
CA VAL A 94 -12.74 6.26 13.38
C VAL A 94 -12.63 5.96 11.88
N THR A 95 -13.70 5.52 11.24
CA THR A 95 -13.75 5.32 9.78
C THR A 95 -14.03 6.65 9.08
N ARG A 96 -13.25 6.98 8.04
CA ARG A 96 -13.37 8.23 7.27
C ARG A 96 -13.32 7.97 5.77
N GLN A 97 -14.06 8.80 5.03
CA GLN A 97 -13.85 8.95 3.61
C GLN A 97 -12.63 9.84 3.39
N GLY A 98 -11.65 9.35 2.66
CA GLY A 98 -10.54 10.09 2.12
C GLY A 98 -10.83 10.60 0.70
N GLU A 99 -9.74 10.84 -0.07
CA GLU A 99 -9.85 11.29 -1.45
C GLU A 99 -10.56 10.24 -2.32
N ILE A 100 -11.27 10.71 -3.34
CA ILE A 100 -12.03 9.86 -4.28
C ILE A 100 -11.33 9.85 -5.63
N ASP A 101 -10.75 10.97 -6.03
CA ASP A 101 -10.14 11.19 -7.32
C ASP A 101 -8.61 11.16 -7.22
N PHE A 102 -7.94 10.85 -8.32
CA PHE A 102 -6.48 10.95 -8.40
C PHE A 102 -6.03 12.40 -8.22
N ALA A 103 -4.88 12.59 -7.57
CA ALA A 103 -4.31 13.91 -7.42
C ALA A 103 -3.94 14.52 -8.78
N PRO A 104 -4.19 15.83 -8.99
CA PRO A 104 -3.72 16.53 -10.17
C PRO A 104 -2.19 16.58 -10.19
N TYR A 105 -1.60 17.08 -11.27
CA TYR A 105 -0.14 17.09 -11.47
C TYR A 105 0.65 17.65 -10.27
N LYS A 106 0.11 18.63 -9.53
CA LYS A 106 0.75 19.20 -8.34
C LYS A 106 0.83 18.23 -7.15
N GLY A 107 0.04 17.13 -7.15
CA GLY A 107 0.12 16.03 -6.18
C GLY A 107 -0.76 16.15 -4.95
N TYR A 108 -1.64 17.14 -4.87
CA TYR A 108 -2.61 17.36 -3.78
C TYR A 108 -3.83 18.14 -4.29
N ARG A 109 -4.91 18.12 -3.53
CA ARG A 109 -6.15 18.87 -3.82
C ARG A 109 -6.55 19.73 -2.63
N THR A 110 -7.63 19.35 -1.97
CA THR A 110 -8.20 19.98 -0.78
C THR A 110 -8.32 18.93 0.32
N GLY A 111 -8.12 19.32 1.57
CA GLY A 111 -8.22 18.42 2.70
C GLY A 111 -9.52 17.63 2.75
N THR A 112 -9.42 16.34 2.99
CA THR A 112 -10.53 15.38 3.16
C THR A 112 -10.71 15.05 4.63
N PRO A 113 -11.85 14.42 5.03
CA PRO A 113 -11.95 13.85 6.37
C PRO A 113 -10.86 12.81 6.69
N GLY A 114 -10.37 12.08 5.67
CA GLY A 114 -9.26 11.12 5.81
C GLY A 114 -7.93 11.80 6.07
N SER A 115 -7.53 12.76 5.22
CA SER A 115 -6.28 13.50 5.41
C SER A 115 -6.26 14.31 6.72
N GLN A 116 -7.39 14.90 7.10
CA GLN A 116 -7.52 15.60 8.38
C GLN A 116 -7.36 14.66 9.58
N LEU A 117 -7.90 13.42 9.51
CA LEU A 117 -7.71 12.42 10.55
C LEU A 117 -6.23 12.08 10.74
N ILE A 118 -5.46 11.95 9.66
CA ILE A 118 -4.00 11.73 9.74
C ILE A 118 -3.35 12.87 10.52
N VAL A 119 -3.66 14.13 10.20
CA VAL A 119 -3.12 15.31 10.88
C VAL A 119 -3.48 15.30 12.36
N ASP A 120 -4.75 15.09 12.68
CA ASP A 120 -5.25 15.10 14.05
C ASP A 120 -4.58 14.01 14.90
N CYS A 121 -4.44 12.80 14.34
CA CYS A 121 -3.79 11.69 15.03
C CYS A 121 -2.28 11.93 15.20
N ALA A 122 -1.60 12.46 14.19
CA ALA A 122 -0.17 12.74 14.28
C ALA A 122 0.17 13.85 15.30
N ARG A 123 -0.77 14.77 15.53
CA ARG A 123 -0.62 15.87 16.49
C ARG A 123 -1.07 15.55 17.93
N LYS A 124 -1.56 14.31 18.18
CA LYS A 124 -1.83 13.88 19.56
C LYS A 124 -0.56 13.96 20.42
N ASP A 125 -0.73 14.26 21.69
CA ASP A 125 0.34 14.22 22.70
C ASP A 125 0.66 12.76 23.05
N ASP A 126 1.40 12.10 22.14
CA ASP A 126 1.84 10.72 22.24
C ASP A 126 3.23 10.61 21.59
N ASP A 127 4.20 10.09 22.33
CA ASP A 127 5.59 9.96 21.86
C ASP A 127 5.78 8.81 20.88
N ARG A 128 4.81 7.88 20.80
CA ARG A 128 4.86 6.77 19.84
C ARG A 128 4.60 7.28 18.42
N PRO A 129 5.34 6.79 17.43
CA PRO A 129 5.06 7.13 16.04
C PRO A 129 3.68 6.62 15.59
N LEU A 130 3.11 7.29 14.60
CA LEU A 130 1.87 6.89 13.95
C LEU A 130 2.20 6.05 12.71
N TYR A 131 1.85 4.77 12.73
CA TYR A 131 2.02 3.87 11.60
C TYR A 131 0.84 3.99 10.64
N ILE A 132 1.13 4.29 9.37
CA ILE A 132 0.13 4.32 8.30
C ILE A 132 0.37 3.14 7.38
N LEU A 133 -0.60 2.23 7.32
CA LEU A 133 -0.61 1.09 6.43
C LEU A 133 -1.31 1.53 5.14
N GLY A 134 -0.51 1.84 4.11
CA GLY A 134 -0.99 2.35 2.82
C GLY A 134 -1.27 1.20 1.86
N TRP A 135 -2.53 0.83 1.71
CA TRP A 135 -3.02 -0.27 0.86
C TRP A 135 -3.55 0.20 -0.49
N GLY A 136 -3.69 1.49 -0.63
CA GLY A 136 -4.14 2.14 -1.86
C GLY A 136 -3.19 3.26 -2.27
N LEU A 137 -3.74 4.34 -2.80
CA LEU A 137 -2.99 5.49 -3.27
C LEU A 137 -2.54 6.38 -2.09
N LEU A 138 -1.59 7.27 -2.34
CA LEU A 138 -0.99 8.13 -1.31
C LEU A 138 -1.64 9.52 -1.20
N GLU A 139 -2.79 9.74 -1.82
CA GLU A 139 -3.44 11.05 -1.95
C GLU A 139 -3.73 11.69 -0.58
N ASP A 140 -4.32 10.95 0.35
CA ASP A 140 -4.62 11.48 1.69
C ASP A 140 -3.36 11.71 2.52
N ILE A 141 -2.31 10.91 2.33
CA ILE A 141 -1.01 11.11 3.00
C ILE A 141 -0.32 12.36 2.43
N ALA A 142 -0.31 12.53 1.10
CA ALA A 142 0.24 13.70 0.44
C ALA A 142 -0.50 14.97 0.85
N GLN A 143 -1.83 14.91 0.91
CA GLN A 143 -2.68 16.01 1.37
C GLN A 143 -2.41 16.37 2.84
N ALA A 144 -2.33 15.38 3.73
CA ALA A 144 -2.03 15.59 5.15
C ALA A 144 -0.66 16.27 5.34
N LEU A 145 0.36 15.82 4.59
CA LEU A 145 1.69 16.42 4.61
C LEU A 145 1.71 17.82 4.01
N HIS A 146 0.87 18.09 2.99
CA HIS A 146 0.73 19.43 2.41
C HIS A 146 0.13 20.41 3.41
N ASP A 147 -0.97 20.01 4.08
CA ASP A 147 -1.71 20.86 5.01
C ASP A 147 -0.97 21.04 6.35
N ALA A 148 -0.15 20.05 6.73
CA ALA A 148 0.54 19.99 8.02
C ALA A 148 1.96 19.38 7.87
N PRO A 149 2.92 20.09 7.24
CA PRO A 149 4.27 19.56 7.03
C PRO A 149 5.04 19.24 8.32
N ASP A 150 4.59 19.78 9.44
CA ASP A 150 5.14 19.54 10.78
C ASP A 150 4.96 18.10 11.29
N ILE A 151 4.07 17.31 10.68
CA ILE A 151 3.80 15.94 11.12
C ILE A 151 4.76 14.89 10.54
N VAL A 152 5.57 15.24 9.56
CA VAL A 152 6.38 14.28 8.75
C VAL A 152 7.20 13.32 9.61
N ASP A 153 7.83 13.81 10.68
CA ASP A 153 8.69 13.00 11.56
C ASP A 153 7.90 12.06 12.48
N LYS A 154 6.58 12.31 12.62
CA LYS A 154 5.67 11.47 13.42
C LYS A 154 5.17 10.24 12.67
N LEU A 155 5.27 10.23 11.35
CA LEU A 155 4.71 9.19 10.49
C LEU A 155 5.70 8.06 10.21
N ARG A 156 5.16 6.84 10.14
CA ARG A 156 5.82 5.63 9.62
C ARG A 156 4.89 5.01 8.59
N VAL A 157 5.22 5.16 7.33
CA VAL A 157 4.36 4.69 6.23
C VAL A 157 4.89 3.36 5.70
N HIS A 158 4.04 2.33 5.67
CA HIS A 158 4.32 1.12 4.91
C HIS A 158 3.34 1.06 3.73
N TYR A 159 3.85 1.30 2.55
CA TYR A 159 3.08 1.50 1.33
C TYR A 159 3.19 0.30 0.38
N ILE A 160 2.05 -0.32 0.08
CA ILE A 160 1.94 -1.29 -1.00
C ILE A 160 1.90 -0.52 -2.33
N GLY A 161 3.06 -0.38 -2.93
CA GLY A 161 3.27 0.37 -4.16
C GLY A 161 2.76 -0.39 -5.38
N GLY A 162 3.66 -0.96 -6.16
CA GLY A 162 3.28 -1.77 -7.32
C GLY A 162 2.20 -1.12 -8.21
N PRO A 163 0.99 -1.72 -8.33
CA PRO A 163 -0.11 -1.13 -9.07
C PRO A 163 -0.58 0.22 -8.53
N ASN A 164 -0.63 0.38 -7.21
CA ASN A 164 -1.11 1.62 -6.57
C ASN A 164 -0.22 2.81 -6.95
N LYS A 165 1.10 2.64 -6.90
CA LYS A 165 2.04 3.68 -7.33
C LYS A 165 1.80 4.12 -8.76
N LYS A 166 1.52 3.18 -9.69
CA LYS A 166 1.27 3.47 -11.10
C LYS A 166 0.12 4.47 -11.30
N TRP A 167 -0.91 4.38 -10.46
CA TRP A 167 -2.09 5.24 -10.57
C TRP A 167 -1.96 6.55 -9.77
N GLY A 168 -1.29 6.53 -8.61
CA GLY A 168 -1.11 7.68 -7.72
C GLY A 168 0.21 8.42 -7.89
N LEU A 169 0.77 8.49 -9.12
CA LEU A 169 2.11 9.06 -9.36
C LEU A 169 2.24 10.52 -8.97
N ASN A 170 1.18 11.30 -9.07
CA ASN A 170 1.26 12.73 -8.76
C ASN A 170 1.42 12.97 -7.26
N ALA A 171 0.66 12.29 -6.43
CA ALA A 171 0.81 12.33 -4.97
C ALA A 171 2.16 11.75 -4.53
N TYR A 172 2.58 10.61 -5.12
CA TYR A 172 3.87 9.99 -4.87
C TYR A 172 5.04 10.96 -5.14
N GLU A 173 5.08 11.57 -6.32
CA GLU A 173 6.14 12.54 -6.70
C GLU A 173 6.14 13.78 -5.81
N TYR A 174 4.97 14.23 -5.38
CA TYR A 174 4.86 15.33 -4.42
C TYR A 174 5.56 14.99 -3.10
N ILE A 175 5.34 13.78 -2.59
CA ILE A 175 5.99 13.30 -1.36
C ILE A 175 7.49 13.18 -1.56
N VAL A 176 7.94 12.48 -2.60
CA VAL A 176 9.38 12.29 -2.88
C VAL A 176 10.12 13.61 -2.97
N LYS A 177 9.52 14.61 -3.61
CA LYS A 177 10.14 15.91 -3.84
C LYS A 177 10.16 16.80 -2.59
N ASN A 178 9.09 16.81 -1.80
CA ASN A 178 8.89 17.78 -0.74
C ASN A 178 9.14 17.23 0.67
N PHE A 179 9.14 15.90 0.83
CA PHE A 179 9.31 15.21 2.11
C PHE A 179 10.34 14.08 2.04
N PRO A 180 11.59 14.35 1.60
CA PRO A 180 12.63 13.33 1.45
C PRO A 180 13.03 12.66 2.76
N GLN A 181 12.65 13.23 3.90
CA GLN A 181 12.87 12.70 5.24
C GLN A 181 11.72 11.80 5.74
N LEU A 182 10.59 11.71 5.03
CA LEU A 182 9.49 10.83 5.42
C LEU A 182 9.99 9.41 5.62
N TRP A 183 9.64 8.80 6.76
CA TRP A 183 9.92 7.40 7.01
C TRP A 183 8.92 6.54 6.22
N ILE A 184 9.39 5.81 5.23
CA ILE A 184 8.53 5.02 4.34
C ILE A 184 9.21 3.74 3.86
N ILE A 185 8.45 2.64 3.90
CA ILE A 185 8.72 1.42 3.14
C ILE A 185 7.84 1.46 1.89
N GLU A 186 8.48 1.45 0.73
CA GLU A 186 7.82 1.33 -0.59
C GLU A 186 7.93 -0.12 -1.07
N ASP A 187 6.91 -0.92 -0.79
CA ASP A 187 6.81 -2.33 -1.18
C ASP A 187 6.13 -2.45 -2.55
N ASN A 188 6.94 -2.58 -3.61
CA ASN A 188 6.43 -2.73 -4.97
C ASN A 188 6.23 -4.19 -5.39
N SER A 189 6.88 -5.13 -4.70
CA SER A 189 6.99 -6.51 -5.15
C SER A 189 7.02 -7.55 -4.02
N SER A 190 7.67 -7.25 -2.90
CA SER A 190 7.86 -8.19 -1.76
C SER A 190 6.52 -8.68 -1.21
N TYR A 191 5.49 -7.82 -1.17
CA TYR A 191 4.14 -8.16 -0.69
C TYR A 191 3.55 -9.41 -1.36
N ARG A 192 3.95 -9.69 -2.60
CA ARG A 192 3.48 -10.85 -3.36
C ARG A 192 3.92 -12.18 -2.73
N GLY A 193 4.93 -12.17 -1.87
CA GLY A 193 5.33 -13.33 -1.09
C GLY A 193 4.27 -13.82 -0.13
N TRP A 194 3.25 -13.01 0.20
CA TRP A 194 2.15 -13.45 1.04
C TRP A 194 1.32 -14.55 0.38
N PHE A 195 1.12 -14.48 -0.94
CA PHE A 195 0.29 -15.41 -1.70
C PHE A 195 1.07 -16.20 -2.78
N ASN A 196 2.36 -15.93 -2.97
CA ASN A 196 3.22 -16.66 -3.89
C ASN A 196 4.39 -17.32 -3.15
N GLY A 197 4.59 -18.61 -3.39
CA GLY A 197 5.73 -19.37 -2.85
C GLY A 197 5.61 -19.73 -1.37
N GLY A 198 6.74 -20.12 -0.78
CA GLY A 198 6.78 -20.69 0.55
C GLY A 198 6.21 -22.11 0.63
N ASN A 199 5.91 -22.58 1.86
CA ASN A 199 5.28 -23.89 2.06
C ASN A 199 3.77 -23.80 1.73
N MET A 200 3.37 -24.35 0.59
CA MET A 200 1.97 -24.39 0.14
C MET A 200 1.36 -25.80 0.21
N GLU A 201 2.02 -26.72 0.90
CA GLU A 201 1.56 -28.11 1.02
C GLU A 201 0.37 -28.23 1.98
N LYS A 202 -0.47 -29.24 1.71
CA LYS A 202 -1.63 -29.58 2.53
C LYS A 202 -2.59 -28.40 2.70
N ASP A 203 -2.89 -28.05 3.97
CA ASP A 203 -3.76 -26.97 4.38
C ASP A 203 -3.11 -25.58 4.33
N LEU A 204 -1.83 -25.49 3.96
CA LEU A 204 -1.12 -24.20 3.80
C LEU A 204 -1.23 -23.60 2.39
N GLY A 205 -1.90 -24.25 1.46
CA GLY A 205 -2.19 -23.70 0.14
C GLY A 205 -3.20 -22.55 0.20
N ASN A 206 -3.21 -21.69 -0.81
CA ASN A 206 -4.10 -20.50 -0.79
C ASN A 206 -5.58 -20.84 -0.74
N HIS A 207 -6.02 -21.90 -1.38
CA HIS A 207 -7.42 -22.34 -1.34
C HIS A 207 -7.68 -23.29 -0.17
N SER A 208 -6.80 -24.27 0.07
CA SER A 208 -7.00 -25.26 1.13
C SER A 208 -7.06 -24.62 2.50
N PHE A 209 -6.21 -23.63 2.78
CA PHE A 209 -6.27 -22.88 4.04
C PHE A 209 -7.63 -22.22 4.25
N VAL A 210 -8.17 -21.56 3.23
CA VAL A 210 -9.47 -20.89 3.33
C VAL A 210 -10.59 -21.87 3.62
N VAL A 211 -10.61 -23.01 2.91
CA VAL A 211 -11.64 -24.05 3.09
C VAL A 211 -11.58 -24.67 4.49
N GLU A 212 -10.38 -24.93 4.99
CA GLU A 212 -10.18 -25.65 6.25
C GLU A 212 -10.25 -24.72 7.46
N HIS A 213 -9.71 -23.51 7.37
CA HIS A 213 -9.47 -22.63 8.53
C HIS A 213 -10.19 -21.28 8.52
N ALA A 214 -10.87 -20.90 7.42
CA ALA A 214 -11.59 -19.63 7.34
C ALA A 214 -13.10 -19.79 7.14
N MET A 215 -13.55 -20.40 6.06
CA MET A 215 -14.95 -20.39 5.58
C MET A 215 -16.01 -20.76 6.61
N LYS A 216 -15.66 -21.55 7.65
CA LYS A 216 -16.60 -22.02 8.68
C LYS A 216 -16.33 -21.39 10.05
N HIS A 217 -15.57 -20.30 10.08
CA HIS A 217 -15.07 -19.69 11.30
C HIS A 217 -15.64 -18.29 11.50
N GLY A 218 -16.91 -18.23 11.84
CA GLY A 218 -17.62 -16.99 12.11
C GLY A 218 -17.99 -16.18 10.85
N ALA A 219 -18.55 -15.00 11.03
CA ALA A 219 -19.00 -14.13 9.96
C ALA A 219 -17.81 -13.53 9.17
N LEU A 220 -16.70 -13.24 9.85
CA LEU A 220 -15.46 -12.78 9.19
C LEU A 220 -14.87 -13.89 8.31
N GLY A 221 -14.83 -15.13 8.79
CA GLY A 221 -14.31 -16.25 8.03
C GLY A 221 -15.19 -16.63 6.82
N GLU A 222 -16.51 -16.61 6.99
CA GLU A 222 -17.47 -16.81 5.89
C GLU A 222 -17.31 -15.73 4.83
N PHE A 223 -17.20 -14.47 5.25
CA PHE A 223 -16.99 -13.34 4.34
C PHE A 223 -15.65 -13.46 3.62
N PHE A 224 -14.57 -13.74 4.34
CA PHE A 224 -13.23 -13.96 3.75
C PHE A 224 -13.26 -15.04 2.67
N GLY A 225 -13.89 -16.18 2.96
CA GLY A 225 -13.99 -17.31 2.05
C GLY A 225 -14.90 -17.07 0.84
N SER A 226 -15.82 -16.10 0.90
CA SER A 226 -16.68 -15.69 -0.22
C SER A 226 -15.96 -14.82 -1.26
N LEU A 227 -14.76 -14.31 -0.93
CA LEU A 227 -13.98 -13.46 -1.79
C LEU A 227 -13.00 -14.29 -2.65
N LEU A 228 -12.70 -13.81 -3.85
CA LEU A 228 -11.64 -14.38 -4.72
C LEU A 228 -11.77 -15.91 -4.91
N ASP A 229 -13.00 -16.42 -5.05
CA ASP A 229 -13.27 -17.85 -5.17
C ASP A 229 -12.64 -18.72 -4.05
N GLY A 230 -12.53 -18.15 -2.84
CA GLY A 230 -11.92 -18.80 -1.69
C GLY A 230 -10.41 -18.96 -1.78
N VAL A 231 -9.72 -18.07 -2.47
CA VAL A 231 -8.25 -18.09 -2.62
C VAL A 231 -7.63 -16.92 -1.87
N ILE A 232 -6.58 -17.18 -1.07
CA ILE A 232 -5.79 -16.11 -0.44
C ILE A 232 -5.12 -15.26 -1.52
N LYS A 233 -5.31 -13.95 -1.45
CA LYS A 233 -4.48 -12.94 -2.12
C LYS A 233 -3.91 -11.96 -1.08
N MET A 234 -4.75 -11.22 -0.35
CA MET A 234 -4.34 -10.42 0.81
C MET A 234 -3.07 -9.59 0.56
N GLY A 235 -3.04 -8.87 -0.58
CA GLY A 235 -1.84 -8.17 -1.04
C GLY A 235 -1.33 -7.13 -0.05
N ASP A 236 -2.18 -6.57 0.80
CA ASP A 236 -1.84 -5.48 1.72
C ASP A 236 -1.47 -5.97 3.12
N THR A 237 -1.81 -7.22 3.41
CA THR A 237 -1.55 -7.86 4.71
C THR A 237 -0.07 -7.82 5.15
N PRO A 238 0.95 -7.86 4.28
CA PRO A 238 2.35 -7.71 4.70
C PRO A 238 2.60 -6.47 5.55
N THR A 239 1.88 -5.38 5.34
CA THR A 239 1.99 -4.17 6.17
C THR A 239 1.55 -4.41 7.62
N VAL A 240 0.50 -5.21 7.80
CA VAL A 240 0.01 -5.64 9.13
C VAL A 240 0.99 -6.63 9.76
N ALA A 241 1.37 -7.65 8.99
CA ALA A 241 2.27 -8.72 9.42
C ALA A 241 3.64 -8.18 9.86
N TRP A 242 4.12 -7.13 9.23
CA TRP A 242 5.33 -6.41 9.61
C TRP A 242 5.26 -5.85 11.04
N LEU A 243 4.09 -5.35 11.46
CA LEU A 243 3.85 -4.91 12.84
C LEU A 243 3.61 -6.05 13.82
N LEU A 244 3.21 -7.24 13.35
CA LEU A 244 2.91 -8.38 14.23
C LEU A 244 4.19 -9.10 14.71
N ARG A 245 5.17 -9.27 13.82
CA ARG A 245 6.42 -10.00 14.12
C ARG A 245 7.59 -9.36 13.42
N GLY A 246 8.55 -8.86 14.19
CA GLY A 246 9.75 -8.17 13.70
C GLY A 246 10.06 -6.92 14.53
N ILE A 247 10.96 -6.11 14.02
CA ILE A 247 11.33 -4.80 14.59
C ILE A 247 10.95 -3.73 13.57
N PRO A 248 9.75 -3.12 13.69
CA PRO A 248 9.25 -2.20 12.67
C PRO A 248 10.17 -1.02 12.35
N GLU A 249 10.91 -0.53 13.34
CA GLU A 249 11.85 0.59 13.14
C GLU A 249 13.13 0.22 12.39
N ILE A 250 13.35 -1.06 12.08
CA ILE A 250 14.55 -1.54 11.38
C ILE A 250 14.12 -2.39 10.17
N PRO A 251 13.72 -1.77 9.05
CA PRO A 251 13.21 -2.48 7.88
C PRO A 251 14.19 -3.48 7.24
N GLU A 252 15.48 -3.31 7.49
CA GLU A 252 16.53 -4.22 7.03
C GLU A 252 16.57 -5.56 7.80
N GLN A 253 15.84 -5.67 8.89
CA GLN A 253 15.68 -6.93 9.61
C GLN A 253 14.44 -7.69 9.12
N SER A 254 14.49 -9.01 9.25
CA SER A 254 13.39 -9.87 8.86
C SER A 254 12.17 -9.66 9.75
N SER A 255 11.00 -9.64 9.12
CA SER A 255 9.68 -9.64 9.74
C SER A 255 8.74 -10.58 8.98
N TRP A 256 7.53 -10.83 9.49
CA TRP A 256 6.52 -11.55 8.71
C TRP A 256 6.05 -10.75 7.49
N GLY A 257 6.16 -9.43 7.53
CA GLY A 257 5.82 -8.54 6.41
C GLY A 257 6.95 -8.33 5.42
N GLY A 258 8.11 -8.95 5.64
CA GLY A 258 9.23 -8.88 4.72
C GLY A 258 10.51 -8.30 5.33
N ARG A 259 11.45 -8.05 4.46
CA ARG A 259 12.72 -7.38 4.72
C ARG A 259 13.02 -6.46 3.54
N TYR A 260 13.52 -5.27 3.82
CA TYR A 260 13.71 -4.21 2.83
C TYR A 260 15.15 -3.69 2.86
N GLU A 261 15.57 -3.02 1.81
CA GLU A 261 16.86 -2.35 1.74
C GLU A 261 16.70 -0.84 1.59
N HIS A 262 17.58 -0.08 2.22
CA HIS A 262 17.56 1.37 2.16
C HIS A 262 17.85 1.87 0.74
N THR A 263 17.17 2.93 0.32
CA THR A 263 17.42 3.63 -0.94
C THR A 263 17.57 5.13 -0.70
N TYR A 264 18.55 5.74 -1.34
CA TYR A 264 18.79 7.18 -1.29
C TYR A 264 18.15 7.93 -2.43
N ASN A 265 17.62 7.22 -3.42
CA ASN A 265 17.03 7.77 -4.61
C ASN A 265 15.89 6.91 -5.14
N ARG A 266 14.86 7.56 -5.67
CA ARG A 266 13.82 6.90 -6.49
C ARG A 266 13.95 7.40 -7.92
N PRO A 267 14.17 6.49 -8.89
CA PRO A 267 14.40 6.87 -10.27
C PRO A 267 13.25 7.69 -10.85
N HIS A 268 13.60 8.81 -11.46
CA HIS A 268 12.70 9.71 -12.16
C HIS A 268 13.35 10.19 -13.46
N ARG A 269 12.62 10.18 -14.56
CA ARG A 269 13.11 10.59 -15.86
C ARG A 269 12.12 11.46 -16.60
N THR A 270 12.59 12.57 -17.16
CA THR A 270 11.78 13.49 -17.94
C THR A 270 12.14 13.42 -19.42
N TYR A 271 11.16 13.24 -20.29
CA TYR A 271 11.30 13.30 -21.72
C TYR A 271 10.57 14.51 -22.29
N ASN A 272 11.34 15.44 -22.90
CA ASN A 272 10.82 16.62 -23.61
C ASN A 272 10.70 16.34 -25.13
N ARG A 273 10.60 15.10 -25.52
CA ARG A 273 10.47 14.62 -26.89
C ARG A 273 9.68 13.32 -26.91
N VAL A 274 9.22 12.95 -28.07
CA VAL A 274 8.67 11.59 -28.29
C VAL A 274 9.79 10.56 -28.08
N THR A 275 9.49 9.50 -27.31
CA THR A 275 10.42 8.42 -27.04
C THR A 275 10.38 7.35 -28.12
N THR A 276 11.46 6.57 -28.22
CA THR A 276 11.66 5.45 -29.14
C THR A 276 12.11 4.20 -28.38
N LEU A 277 12.24 3.05 -29.04
CA LEU A 277 12.75 1.82 -28.43
C LEU A 277 14.23 1.91 -27.98
N ASP A 278 14.93 3.00 -28.32
CA ASP A 278 16.28 3.27 -27.78
C ASP A 278 16.22 3.89 -26.38
N ASP A 279 15.04 4.28 -25.90
CA ASP A 279 14.86 4.84 -24.57
C ASP A 279 14.57 3.73 -23.56
N GLU A 280 15.56 3.42 -22.73
CA GLU A 280 15.44 2.48 -21.64
C GLU A 280 15.03 3.18 -20.35
N VAL A 281 14.08 2.61 -19.61
CA VAL A 281 13.64 3.03 -18.27
C VAL A 281 13.55 1.81 -17.34
N GLU A 282 13.77 2.01 -16.05
CA GLU A 282 13.64 0.90 -15.10
C GLU A 282 12.16 0.65 -14.75
N ILE A 283 11.83 -0.59 -14.38
CA ILE A 283 10.52 -0.83 -13.73
C ILE A 283 10.47 -0.02 -12.43
N PHE A 284 9.30 0.48 -12.09
CA PHE A 284 9.04 1.38 -10.96
C PHE A 284 9.74 2.75 -11.03
N GLU A 285 10.46 3.06 -12.12
CA GLU A 285 10.92 4.42 -12.42
C GLU A 285 9.75 5.30 -12.85
N VAL A 286 9.66 6.51 -12.34
CA VAL A 286 8.66 7.48 -12.77
C VAL A 286 9.12 8.16 -14.06
N ILE A 287 8.32 8.06 -15.10
CA ILE A 287 8.54 8.74 -16.37
C ILE A 287 7.61 9.96 -16.43
N GLU A 288 8.16 11.13 -16.66
CA GLU A 288 7.42 12.34 -16.99
C GLU A 288 7.55 12.64 -18.47
N PHE A 289 6.45 12.57 -19.21
CA PHE A 289 6.40 13.01 -20.60
C PHE A 289 5.95 14.47 -20.65
N VAL A 290 6.69 15.30 -21.38
CA VAL A 290 6.42 16.72 -21.57
C VAL A 290 6.18 16.98 -23.03
N PHE A 291 5.01 17.50 -23.37
CA PHE A 291 4.60 17.88 -24.72
C PHE A 291 4.44 19.40 -24.82
N ASP A 292 4.75 19.95 -26.00
CA ASP A 292 4.47 21.33 -26.34
C ASP A 292 3.07 21.45 -26.94
N GLY A 293 2.35 22.51 -26.55
CA GLY A 293 1.02 22.80 -27.05
C GLY A 293 0.66 24.29 -26.91
N PRO A 294 -0.57 24.68 -27.22
CA PRO A 294 -0.98 26.07 -27.13
C PRO A 294 -0.99 26.56 -25.68
N GLN A 295 -0.80 27.85 -25.49
CA GLN A 295 -1.12 28.48 -24.20
C GLN A 295 -2.64 28.51 -24.00
N THR A 296 -3.08 28.26 -22.77
CA THR A 296 -4.49 28.22 -22.40
C THR A 296 -4.68 28.75 -20.97
N ASP A 297 -5.89 29.18 -20.66
CA ASP A 297 -6.32 29.61 -19.33
C ASP A 297 -7.04 28.45 -18.57
N VAL A 298 -6.90 27.21 -19.05
CA VAL A 298 -7.50 26.05 -18.36
C VAL A 298 -6.89 25.90 -16.97
N ASP A 299 -7.73 25.48 -16.02
CA ASP A 299 -7.27 25.16 -14.68
C ASP A 299 -6.24 24.02 -14.71
N MET A 300 -5.07 24.24 -14.10
CA MET A 300 -3.96 23.28 -14.06
C MET A 300 -4.32 21.98 -13.30
N ASP A 301 -5.40 21.96 -12.54
CA ASP A 301 -5.89 20.78 -11.84
C ASP A 301 -6.89 19.96 -12.68
N THR A 302 -7.22 20.44 -13.89
CA THR A 302 -8.12 19.75 -14.83
C THR A 302 -7.34 18.96 -15.86
N PRO A 303 -7.58 17.65 -16.03
CA PRO A 303 -6.98 16.86 -17.11
C PRO A 303 -7.41 17.40 -18.48
N VAL A 304 -6.46 17.58 -19.38
CA VAL A 304 -6.72 18.14 -20.73
C VAL A 304 -6.28 17.20 -21.86
N PHE A 305 -5.55 16.16 -21.52
CA PHE A 305 -5.19 15.08 -22.43
C PHE A 305 -4.94 13.79 -21.64
N TYR A 306 -4.82 12.69 -22.33
CA TYR A 306 -4.51 11.39 -21.73
C TYR A 306 -3.36 10.73 -22.47
N LEU A 307 -2.47 10.07 -21.73
CA LEU A 307 -1.51 9.12 -22.27
C LEU A 307 -2.17 7.72 -22.21
N VAL A 308 -2.37 7.10 -23.36
CA VAL A 308 -2.97 5.75 -23.45
C VAL A 308 -1.86 4.72 -23.61
N VAL A 309 -1.74 3.83 -22.65
CA VAL A 309 -0.75 2.74 -22.61
C VAL A 309 -1.48 1.44 -22.23
N ASP A 310 -1.35 0.38 -23.03
CA ASP A 310 -2.05 -0.90 -22.79
C ASP A 310 -3.56 -0.70 -22.51
N GLU A 311 -4.23 0.13 -23.32
CA GLU A 311 -5.66 0.47 -23.18
C GLU A 311 -6.04 1.23 -21.87
N GLN A 312 -5.05 1.62 -21.06
CA GLN A 312 -5.24 2.40 -19.84
C GLN A 312 -4.93 3.87 -20.10
N GLU A 313 -5.77 4.75 -19.59
CA GLU A 313 -5.66 6.21 -19.75
C GLU A 313 -5.03 6.84 -18.49
N PHE A 314 -3.97 7.62 -18.67
CA PHE A 314 -3.29 8.38 -17.63
C PHE A 314 -3.49 9.85 -17.86
N GLU A 315 -3.96 10.56 -16.83
CA GLU A 315 -4.32 11.97 -16.90
C GLU A 315 -3.12 12.87 -17.14
N GLY A 316 -3.24 13.76 -18.13
CA GLY A 316 -2.26 14.77 -18.46
C GLY A 316 -2.79 16.19 -18.26
N PHE A 317 -1.93 17.07 -17.78
CA PHE A 317 -2.29 18.38 -17.27
C PHE A 317 -1.50 19.48 -17.98
N TYR A 318 -2.13 20.65 -18.11
CA TYR A 318 -1.43 21.89 -18.48
C TYR A 318 -0.60 22.38 -17.29
N CYS A 319 0.68 22.68 -17.51
CA CYS A 319 1.60 23.09 -16.46
C CYS A 319 2.21 24.49 -16.67
N GLY A 320 1.55 25.32 -17.47
CA GLY A 320 2.03 26.66 -17.81
C GLY A 320 2.97 26.67 -19.03
N ASP A 321 3.18 27.86 -19.60
CA ASP A 321 4.13 28.14 -20.70
C ASP A 321 4.01 27.20 -21.92
N GLY A 322 2.77 26.75 -22.23
CA GLY A 322 2.53 25.80 -23.32
C GLY A 322 3.08 24.41 -23.09
N LYS A 323 3.36 24.04 -21.82
CA LYS A 323 3.82 22.71 -21.45
C LYS A 323 2.68 21.86 -20.89
N TYR A 324 2.60 20.64 -21.40
CA TYR A 324 1.61 19.63 -21.03
C TYR A 324 2.33 18.39 -20.54
N LYS A 325 1.98 17.92 -19.33
CA LYS A 325 2.73 16.87 -18.65
C LYS A 325 1.83 15.73 -18.21
N VAL A 326 2.36 14.52 -18.32
CA VAL A 326 1.75 13.30 -17.81
C VAL A 326 2.83 12.38 -17.24
N ARG A 327 2.50 11.67 -16.16
CA ARG A 327 3.39 10.70 -15.55
C ARG A 327 2.92 9.28 -15.83
N PHE A 328 3.89 8.38 -15.99
CA PHE A 328 3.66 6.96 -16.16
C PHE A 328 4.76 6.17 -15.43
N MET A 329 4.46 4.93 -15.06
CA MET A 329 5.42 4.01 -14.45
C MET A 329 5.23 2.59 -14.99
N PRO A 330 6.25 1.98 -15.61
CA PRO A 330 6.20 0.58 -16.02
C PRO A 330 6.40 -0.34 -14.81
N LYS A 331 5.60 -1.40 -14.69
CA LYS A 331 5.74 -2.41 -13.63
C LYS A 331 6.24 -3.78 -14.11
N SER A 332 6.54 -3.92 -15.37
CA SER A 332 7.05 -5.15 -16.00
C SER A 332 8.02 -4.81 -17.12
N CYS A 333 9.03 -5.65 -17.31
CA CYS A 333 10.02 -5.50 -18.36
C CYS A 333 9.43 -5.91 -19.71
N LYS A 334 9.25 -4.95 -20.60
CA LYS A 334 8.80 -5.17 -21.99
C LYS A 334 9.00 -3.92 -22.85
N GLU A 335 8.73 -4.05 -24.15
CA GLU A 335 8.51 -2.91 -25.03
C GLU A 335 7.12 -2.31 -24.77
N TRP A 336 7.06 -1.01 -24.68
CA TRP A 336 5.85 -0.23 -24.47
C TRP A 336 5.58 0.66 -25.67
N SER A 337 4.30 0.84 -25.98
CA SER A 337 3.83 1.83 -26.94
C SER A 337 2.76 2.68 -26.28
N TYR A 338 2.77 3.96 -26.59
CA TYR A 338 1.72 4.88 -26.14
C TYR A 338 1.18 5.73 -27.27
N VAL A 339 -0.01 6.24 -27.06
CA VAL A 339 -0.62 7.29 -27.89
C VAL A 339 -1.28 8.31 -27.00
N THR A 340 -1.20 9.59 -27.36
CA THR A 340 -1.94 10.64 -26.66
C THR A 340 -3.33 10.81 -27.23
N LYS A 341 -4.30 11.17 -26.38
CA LYS A 341 -5.70 11.45 -26.72
C LYS A 341 -6.09 12.81 -26.12
N SER A 342 -6.57 13.73 -26.93
CA SER A 342 -6.94 15.08 -26.51
C SER A 342 -7.91 15.74 -27.51
N ASP A 343 -8.70 16.70 -27.02
CA ASP A 343 -9.43 17.61 -27.87
C ASP A 343 -8.52 18.75 -28.46
N ILE A 344 -7.33 18.91 -27.87
CA ILE A 344 -6.30 19.83 -28.40
C ILE A 344 -5.57 19.14 -29.54
N GLU A 345 -5.77 19.60 -30.77
CA GLU A 345 -5.24 18.99 -32.01
C GLU A 345 -3.73 18.69 -31.93
N GLN A 346 -2.94 19.61 -31.39
CA GLN A 346 -1.48 19.46 -31.27
C GLN A 346 -1.05 18.34 -30.28
N LEU A 347 -1.92 17.94 -29.37
CA LEU A 347 -1.66 16.89 -28.38
C LEU A 347 -2.31 15.56 -28.73
N ASN A 348 -3.16 15.52 -29.76
CA ASN A 348 -3.89 14.32 -30.10
C ASN A 348 -3.12 13.43 -31.07
N GLY A 349 -3.04 12.13 -30.77
CA GLY A 349 -2.46 11.13 -31.68
C GLY A 349 -0.93 11.10 -31.73
N ILE A 350 -0.23 11.73 -30.78
CA ILE A 350 1.24 11.61 -30.66
C ILE A 350 1.56 10.17 -30.22
N LYS A 351 2.39 9.48 -30.99
CA LYS A 351 2.78 8.08 -30.74
C LYS A 351 4.24 8.00 -30.35
N GLY A 352 4.55 7.24 -29.31
CA GLY A 352 5.91 6.96 -28.89
C GLY A 352 6.06 5.53 -28.35
N GLN A 353 7.29 5.15 -28.09
CA GLN A 353 7.67 3.82 -27.59
C GLN A 353 8.82 3.95 -26.61
N PHE A 354 9.00 2.96 -25.74
CA PHE A 354 10.17 2.83 -24.89
C PHE A 354 10.31 1.39 -24.43
N VAL A 355 11.45 1.03 -23.83
CA VAL A 355 11.72 -0.29 -23.27
C VAL A 355 11.87 -0.16 -21.77
N SER A 356 11.21 -1.04 -20.99
CA SER A 356 11.48 -1.14 -19.58
C SER A 356 12.38 -2.33 -19.24
N VAL A 357 13.34 -2.07 -18.35
CA VAL A 357 14.37 -2.98 -17.90
C VAL A 357 14.28 -3.21 -16.38
N PRO A 358 14.91 -4.26 -15.82
CA PRO A 358 14.95 -4.46 -14.38
C PRO A 358 15.58 -3.28 -13.63
N GLU A 359 15.13 -3.04 -12.40
CA GLU A 359 15.77 -2.09 -11.48
C GLU A 359 17.25 -2.42 -11.29
N LYS A 360 18.07 -1.39 -11.17
CA LYS A 360 19.52 -1.47 -10.96
C LYS A 360 19.88 -0.95 -9.56
N ALA A 361 20.83 -1.61 -8.90
CA ALA A 361 21.28 -1.17 -7.57
C ALA A 361 21.92 0.22 -7.61
N GLU A 362 22.60 0.56 -8.70
CA GLU A 362 23.28 1.83 -8.87
C GLU A 362 22.34 3.03 -8.87
N THR A 363 21.10 2.86 -9.33
CA THR A 363 20.11 3.94 -9.37
C THR A 363 19.50 4.25 -8.01
N ARG A 364 19.71 3.37 -7.02
CA ARG A 364 19.30 3.57 -5.63
C ARG A 364 20.30 4.35 -4.80
N LEU A 365 21.50 4.58 -5.34
CA LEU A 365 22.55 5.35 -4.67
C LEU A 365 22.20 6.84 -4.65
N ASP A 366 22.83 7.57 -3.76
CA ASP A 366 22.66 9.01 -3.63
C ASP A 366 23.06 9.74 -4.93
N ASN A 367 22.10 10.44 -5.51
CA ASN A 367 22.29 11.25 -6.71
C ASN A 367 21.92 12.73 -6.48
N GLY A 368 21.80 13.15 -5.21
CA GLY A 368 21.36 14.49 -4.81
C GLY A 368 19.88 14.61 -4.44
N GLN A 369 19.10 13.51 -4.50
CA GLN A 369 17.70 13.47 -4.01
C GLN A 369 17.66 13.36 -2.48
N HIS A 370 18.64 12.69 -1.87
CA HIS A 370 18.86 12.61 -0.42
C HIS A 370 17.69 12.06 0.39
N LEU A 371 17.06 10.96 -0.07
CA LEU A 371 16.07 10.25 0.74
C LEU A 371 16.75 9.66 1.98
N THR A 372 16.33 10.07 3.16
CA THR A 372 17.01 9.68 4.41
C THR A 372 16.38 8.51 5.13
N ASN A 373 15.08 8.28 4.94
CA ASN A 373 14.31 7.25 5.63
C ASN A 373 13.40 6.51 4.63
N TRP A 374 13.98 6.02 3.54
CA TRP A 374 13.24 5.34 2.48
C TRP A 374 13.78 3.93 2.25
N TRP A 375 12.92 2.94 2.32
CA TRP A 375 13.26 1.53 2.07
C TRP A 375 12.40 0.97 0.95
N THR A 376 12.91 -0.06 0.27
CA THR A 376 12.18 -0.72 -0.82
C THR A 376 12.63 -2.19 -0.94
N ASP A 377 12.05 -2.92 -1.90
CA ASP A 377 12.29 -4.34 -2.14
C ASP A 377 13.78 -4.67 -2.31
N ILE A 378 14.21 -5.80 -1.79
CA ILE A 378 15.58 -6.30 -1.97
C ILE A 378 15.77 -6.77 -3.41
N LEU A 379 16.80 -6.26 -4.09
CA LEU A 379 17.11 -6.64 -5.47
C LEU A 379 17.86 -7.96 -5.61
N ASP A 380 18.48 -8.47 -4.55
CA ASP A 380 19.24 -9.72 -4.59
C ASP A 380 18.34 -10.88 -5.06
N PRO A 381 18.74 -11.58 -6.15
CA PRO A 381 17.97 -12.71 -6.70
C PRO A 381 17.69 -13.84 -5.70
N GLU A 382 18.52 -14.00 -4.66
CA GLU A 382 18.31 -15.00 -3.60
C GLU A 382 16.95 -14.81 -2.91
N TYR A 383 16.51 -13.55 -2.75
CA TYR A 383 15.24 -13.20 -2.10
C TYR A 383 14.06 -13.05 -3.08
N SER A 384 14.25 -13.38 -4.37
CA SER A 384 13.18 -13.29 -5.38
C SER A 384 12.37 -14.58 -5.45
N GLU A 385 11.05 -14.46 -5.62
CA GLU A 385 10.15 -15.55 -5.97
C GLU A 385 9.66 -15.34 -7.41
N GLY A 386 10.23 -16.10 -8.36
CA GLY A 386 10.02 -15.84 -9.79
C GLY A 386 10.43 -14.39 -10.16
N PRO A 387 9.55 -13.61 -10.79
CA PRO A 387 9.83 -12.22 -11.15
C PRO A 387 9.73 -11.24 -9.96
N HIS A 388 9.29 -11.70 -8.79
CA HIS A 388 8.95 -10.83 -7.65
C HIS A 388 10.15 -10.67 -6.71
N LYS A 389 10.76 -9.49 -6.78
CA LYS A 389 11.89 -9.10 -5.93
C LYS A 389 11.46 -9.04 -4.46
N GLY A 390 12.31 -9.54 -3.56
CA GLY A 390 12.05 -9.53 -2.13
C GLY A 390 10.98 -10.51 -1.63
N ALA A 391 10.16 -11.14 -2.49
CA ALA A 391 9.01 -11.92 -2.08
C ALA A 391 9.33 -13.13 -1.18
N LYS A 392 10.55 -13.70 -1.29
CA LYS A 392 10.98 -14.76 -0.37
C LYS A 392 11.17 -14.28 1.06
N THR A 393 11.41 -12.99 1.28
CA THR A 393 11.53 -12.43 2.63
C THR A 393 10.22 -12.48 3.41
N VAL A 394 9.09 -12.54 2.69
CA VAL A 394 7.74 -12.73 3.23
C VAL A 394 7.38 -14.21 3.27
N ASN A 395 7.46 -14.93 2.14
CA ASN A 395 6.92 -16.29 2.03
C ASN A 395 7.69 -17.34 2.84
N MET A 396 8.92 -17.07 3.25
CA MET A 396 9.67 -17.94 4.16
C MET A 396 9.00 -18.14 5.52
N TRP A 397 8.08 -17.24 5.90
CA TRP A 397 7.33 -17.27 7.15
C TRP A 397 5.92 -17.83 7.00
N ARG A 398 5.56 -18.33 5.79
CA ARG A 398 4.19 -18.70 5.45
C ARG A 398 3.52 -19.62 6.47
N GLU A 399 4.18 -20.68 6.89
CA GLU A 399 3.62 -21.60 7.88
C GLU A 399 3.34 -20.89 9.21
N GLU A 400 4.26 -20.04 9.67
CA GLU A 400 4.11 -19.34 10.95
C GLU A 400 2.94 -18.36 10.93
N PHE A 401 2.86 -17.51 9.90
CA PHE A 401 1.80 -16.51 9.83
C PHE A 401 0.43 -17.14 9.55
N LEU A 402 0.34 -18.23 8.77
CA LEU A 402 -0.93 -18.91 8.54
C LEU A 402 -1.42 -19.66 9.79
N ARG A 403 -0.54 -20.32 10.57
CA ARG A 403 -0.94 -20.92 11.84
C ARG A 403 -1.42 -19.88 12.85
N SER A 404 -0.79 -18.73 12.91
CA SER A 404 -1.28 -17.61 13.72
C SER A 404 -2.65 -17.12 13.24
N PHE A 405 -2.86 -17.06 11.92
CA PHE A 405 -4.13 -16.62 11.34
C PHE A 405 -5.26 -17.62 11.58
N GLU A 406 -4.98 -18.94 11.52
CA GLU A 406 -5.88 -20.02 11.93
C GLU A 406 -6.37 -19.82 13.37
N ASP A 407 -5.44 -19.56 14.31
CA ASP A 407 -5.79 -19.28 15.70
C ASP A 407 -6.75 -18.09 15.83
N ARG A 408 -6.57 -17.04 15.02
CA ARG A 408 -7.44 -15.86 15.01
C ARG A 408 -8.85 -16.20 14.49
N PHE A 409 -8.97 -16.97 13.42
CA PHE A 409 -10.27 -17.45 12.93
C PHE A 409 -10.98 -18.34 13.96
N ASN A 410 -10.24 -19.20 14.67
CA ASN A 410 -10.82 -20.04 15.72
C ASN A 410 -11.49 -19.21 16.83
N ARG A 411 -11.00 -17.99 17.10
CA ARG A 411 -11.59 -17.10 18.10
C ARG A 411 -12.97 -16.57 17.70
N CYS A 412 -13.32 -16.60 16.41
CA CYS A 412 -14.63 -16.17 15.94
C CYS A 412 -15.75 -17.14 16.30
N ILE A 413 -15.45 -18.43 16.43
CA ILE A 413 -16.49 -19.47 16.60
C ILE A 413 -16.73 -19.93 18.03
N LYS A 414 -15.81 -19.65 18.95
CA LYS A 414 -16.01 -20.01 20.37
C LYS A 414 -15.35 -18.98 21.30
N PRO A 415 -15.97 -18.74 22.47
CA PRO A 415 -15.35 -17.90 23.49
C PRO A 415 -14.10 -18.60 24.08
N CYS A 416 -13.24 -17.79 24.72
CA CYS A 416 -12.10 -18.29 25.48
C CYS A 416 -12.59 -19.07 26.72
N ASP A 417 -12.10 -20.28 26.90
CA ASP A 417 -12.36 -21.03 28.12
C ASP A 417 -11.52 -20.43 29.26
N ASP A 418 -12.15 -20.00 30.38
CA ASP A 418 -11.51 -19.39 31.57
C ASP A 418 -10.33 -20.19 32.15
N ASN A 419 -10.17 -21.47 31.77
CA ASN A 419 -9.11 -22.36 32.26
C ASN A 419 -7.79 -22.30 31.47
N SER A 420 -7.69 -21.56 30.38
CA SER A 420 -6.48 -21.51 29.54
C SER A 420 -5.54 -20.32 29.83
N GLN A 421 -5.91 -19.47 30.82
CA GLN A 421 -5.11 -18.33 31.28
C GLN A 421 -4.55 -18.44 32.70
N LYS A 422 -4.39 -19.68 33.23
CA LYS A 422 -3.72 -19.88 34.53
C LYS A 422 -2.36 -20.52 34.39
#